data_b0b4936d3b7116ea6654c8909644512e
#
_entry.id   b0b4936d3b7116ea6654c8909644512e
#
_cell.length_a   1.000
_cell.length_b   1.000
_cell.length_c   1.000
_cell.angle_alpha   90.00
_cell.angle_beta   90.00
_cell.angle_gamma   90.00
#
_symmetry.space_group_name_H-M   'P 1'
#
loop_
_entity.id
_entity.type
_entity.pdbx_description
1 polymer ?
#
loop_
_entity_poly.entity_id
_entity_poly.type
_entity_poly.pdbx_seq_one_letter_code
_entity_poly.pdbx_strand_id
1 'polypeptide(L)'
;MKFEIGSIENQIISSEEATPNLRQNIEKKIVWASKPAHKTPLSIVFIHGFSATRVELSPVIEQVAKALGVNAFYTRLSGHGQDGEALSNATFKDWILDTKEAISIGEVIGNDVILIGSSTGCSVIHSLLENQKNVTSVIYVSPNFGPRSYKGHFLRAPGAKWFIPLILGSEQSFTPKSPEHSRCWTTRYSTKALFAVKDSVAAATLANHSKIRIPMLFWFSDYDKIVSAKDTRRIISKLGKNVDVFNPILSSKDDPSKHGVLGDILSPTKTEQGVKKILEWIKKNS
;
A
#
# COMPACT_ATOMS: atom_id res chain seq x y z
N MET A 1 -0.36 21.47 0.56
CA MET A 1 0.90 21.94 -0.07
C MET A 1 0.65 21.97 -1.57
N LYS A 2 1.08 22.98 -2.29
CA LYS A 2 0.92 23.04 -3.75
C LYS A 2 2.25 22.61 -4.37
N PHE A 3 2.21 21.52 -5.11
CA PHE A 3 3.39 20.98 -5.80
C PHE A 3 3.49 21.58 -7.21
N GLU A 4 4.71 21.84 -7.66
CA GLU A 4 5.03 22.24 -9.01
C GLU A 4 6.01 21.24 -9.62
N ILE A 5 5.77 20.81 -10.84
CA ILE A 5 6.52 19.71 -11.45
C ILE A 5 8.04 19.98 -11.51
N GLY A 6 8.45 21.23 -11.68
CA GLY A 6 9.86 21.61 -11.76
C GLY A 6 10.63 21.58 -10.44
N SER A 7 9.93 21.62 -9.31
CA SER A 7 10.56 21.64 -7.97
C SER A 7 10.20 20.43 -7.09
N ILE A 8 9.27 19.60 -7.56
CA ILE A 8 8.68 18.52 -6.75
C ILE A 8 9.72 17.51 -6.25
N GLU A 9 10.69 17.15 -7.09
CA GLU A 9 11.71 16.18 -6.72
C GLU A 9 12.60 16.71 -5.59
N ASN A 10 13.01 17.97 -5.66
CA ASN A 10 13.78 18.61 -4.59
C ASN A 10 12.97 18.74 -3.29
N GLN A 11 11.66 19.04 -3.39
CA GLN A 11 10.78 19.09 -2.21
C GLN A 11 10.67 17.72 -1.53
N ILE A 12 10.56 16.64 -2.31
CA ILE A 12 10.52 15.26 -1.80
C ILE A 12 11.86 14.92 -1.14
N ILE A 13 12.98 15.17 -1.81
CA ILE A 13 14.33 14.90 -1.27
C ILE A 13 14.52 15.63 0.06
N SER A 14 14.26 16.93 0.11
CA SER A 14 14.40 17.73 1.35
C SER A 14 13.50 17.21 2.48
N SER A 15 12.29 16.77 2.15
CA SER A 15 11.37 16.17 3.13
C SER A 15 11.89 14.86 3.71
N GLU A 16 12.51 14.03 2.86
CA GLU A 16 13.06 12.74 3.31
C GLU A 16 14.36 12.91 4.07
N GLU A 17 15.24 13.84 3.66
CA GLU A 17 16.47 14.20 4.40
C GLU A 17 16.17 14.76 5.80
N ALA A 18 15.08 15.46 5.97
CA ALA A 18 14.61 15.95 7.27
C ALA A 18 13.99 14.86 8.15
N THR A 19 13.77 13.65 7.63
CA THR A 19 13.17 12.54 8.39
C THR A 19 14.22 11.84 9.26
N PRO A 20 14.09 11.87 10.60
CA PRO A 20 15.06 11.25 11.49
C PRO A 20 15.17 9.74 11.28
N ASN A 21 16.38 9.19 11.38
CA ASN A 21 16.65 7.75 11.35
C ASN A 21 16.06 7.02 10.13
N LEU A 22 15.89 7.72 9.01
CA LEU A 22 15.40 7.09 7.79
C LEU A 22 16.46 6.14 7.23
N ARG A 23 16.08 4.90 6.99
CA ARG A 23 16.94 3.89 6.37
C ARG A 23 17.20 4.26 4.90
N GLN A 24 18.38 3.95 4.41
CA GLN A 24 18.79 4.26 3.04
C GLN A 24 18.04 3.41 1.99
N ASN A 25 17.84 3.99 0.82
CA ASN A 25 17.26 3.37 -0.37
C ASN A 25 15.78 2.93 -0.23
N ILE A 26 15.05 3.54 0.71
CA ILE A 26 13.60 3.30 0.91
C ILE A 26 12.80 4.60 1.01
N GLU A 27 13.43 5.72 0.73
CA GLU A 27 12.86 7.07 0.72
C GLU A 27 11.71 7.17 -0.30
N LYS A 28 10.84 8.17 -0.16
CA LYS A 28 9.90 8.56 -1.23
C LYS A 28 10.67 8.79 -2.53
N LYS A 29 10.09 8.38 -3.67
CA LYS A 29 10.79 8.48 -4.95
C LYS A 29 9.84 8.72 -6.11
N ILE A 30 10.20 9.65 -7.00
CA ILE A 30 9.64 9.70 -8.36
C ILE A 30 10.54 8.89 -9.28
N VAL A 31 9.94 8.08 -10.13
CA VAL A 31 10.58 7.42 -11.27
C VAL A 31 9.99 8.04 -12.53
N TRP A 32 10.80 8.81 -13.23
CA TRP A 32 10.43 9.46 -14.47
C TRP A 32 10.47 8.48 -15.63
N ALA A 33 9.43 8.48 -16.46
CA ALA A 33 9.38 7.65 -17.68
C ALA A 33 10.42 8.07 -18.73
N SER A 34 10.78 9.35 -18.72
CA SER A 34 11.77 9.95 -19.63
C SER A 34 12.59 11.02 -18.90
N LYS A 35 12.52 12.27 -19.34
CA LYS A 35 13.21 13.39 -18.68
C LYS A 35 12.50 13.79 -17.38
N PRO A 36 13.24 14.20 -16.33
CA PRO A 36 12.66 14.78 -15.14
C PRO A 36 11.73 15.96 -15.44
N ALA A 37 10.76 16.20 -14.59
CA ALA A 37 9.77 17.26 -14.70
C ALA A 37 8.94 17.24 -16.01
N HIS A 38 8.84 16.09 -16.67
CA HIS A 38 7.93 15.89 -17.81
C HIS A 38 6.70 15.13 -17.35
N LYS A 39 5.52 15.75 -17.50
CA LYS A 39 4.23 15.15 -17.18
C LYS A 39 3.85 14.10 -18.22
N THR A 40 3.36 12.95 -17.76
CA THR A 40 2.83 11.89 -18.63
C THR A 40 1.30 11.91 -18.66
N PRO A 41 0.62 11.32 -19.66
CA PRO A 41 -0.83 11.22 -19.68
C PRO A 41 -1.40 10.51 -18.43
N LEU A 42 -0.65 9.56 -17.89
CA LEU A 42 -1.00 8.77 -16.74
C LEU A 42 0.16 8.73 -15.76
N SER A 43 -0.10 8.65 -14.47
CA SER A 43 0.91 8.34 -13.44
C SER A 43 0.49 7.15 -12.59
N ILE A 44 1.46 6.44 -12.03
CA ILE A 44 1.23 5.39 -11.04
C ILE A 44 1.67 5.92 -9.67
N VAL A 45 0.81 5.77 -8.67
CA VAL A 45 1.11 6.10 -7.27
C VAL A 45 1.01 4.85 -6.42
N PHE A 46 2.09 4.50 -5.73
CA PHE A 46 2.14 3.31 -4.88
C PHE A 46 2.10 3.67 -3.40
N ILE A 47 1.17 3.01 -2.68
CA ILE A 47 1.02 3.09 -1.23
C ILE A 47 1.31 1.70 -0.64
N HIS A 48 2.43 1.57 0.06
CA HIS A 48 2.90 0.30 0.62
C HIS A 48 2.09 -0.18 1.84
N GLY A 49 2.33 -1.42 2.25
CA GLY A 49 1.71 -2.04 3.42
C GLY A 49 2.31 -1.61 4.76
N PHE A 50 1.65 -2.02 5.86
CA PHE A 50 2.12 -1.79 7.22
C PHE A 50 3.48 -2.45 7.46
N SER A 51 4.35 -1.74 8.13
CA SER A 51 5.76 -2.06 8.41
C SER A 51 6.68 -2.16 7.19
N ALA A 52 6.13 -2.19 5.96
CA ALA A 52 6.85 -2.26 4.70
C ALA A 52 7.39 -0.89 4.24
N THR A 53 7.91 -0.86 3.04
CA THR A 53 8.38 0.35 2.36
C THR A 53 8.08 0.28 0.86
N ARG A 54 8.48 1.31 0.11
CA ARG A 54 8.23 1.38 -1.34
C ARG A 54 8.73 0.19 -2.17
N VAL A 55 9.67 -0.59 -1.65
CA VAL A 55 10.23 -1.76 -2.35
C VAL A 55 9.42 -3.04 -2.17
N GLU A 56 8.31 -2.99 -1.43
CA GLU A 56 7.48 -4.16 -1.13
C GLU A 56 7.03 -4.92 -2.39
N LEU A 57 6.63 -4.21 -3.44
CA LEU A 57 6.22 -4.81 -4.71
C LEU A 57 7.27 -4.68 -5.82
N SER A 58 8.52 -4.30 -5.47
CA SER A 58 9.59 -4.18 -6.46
C SER A 58 9.95 -5.56 -7.03
N PRO A 59 10.23 -5.68 -8.34
CA PRO A 59 10.26 -4.64 -9.37
C PRO A 59 8.96 -4.52 -10.20
N VAL A 60 7.82 -5.00 -9.68
CA VAL A 60 6.56 -5.08 -10.46
C VAL A 60 6.13 -3.69 -10.95
N ILE A 61 6.09 -2.71 -10.04
CA ILE A 61 5.59 -1.37 -10.37
C ILE A 61 6.53 -0.65 -11.33
N GLU A 62 7.85 -0.80 -11.12
CA GLU A 62 8.87 -0.24 -12.01
C GLU A 62 8.73 -0.77 -13.44
N GLN A 63 8.51 -2.09 -13.58
CA GLN A 63 8.34 -2.73 -14.89
C GLN A 63 7.03 -2.32 -15.55
N VAL A 64 5.94 -2.19 -14.78
CA VAL A 64 4.64 -1.72 -15.29
C VAL A 64 4.75 -0.27 -15.76
N ALA A 65 5.31 0.62 -14.94
CA ALA A 65 5.48 2.03 -15.29
C ALA A 65 6.36 2.20 -16.55
N LYS A 66 7.47 1.47 -16.62
CA LYS A 66 8.36 1.45 -17.80
C LYS A 66 7.64 0.97 -19.06
N ALA A 67 6.88 -0.12 -18.97
CA ALA A 67 6.17 -0.70 -20.12
C ALA A 67 5.03 0.20 -20.64
N LEU A 68 4.43 1.00 -19.76
CA LEU A 68 3.41 1.99 -20.12
C LEU A 68 4.02 3.35 -20.56
N GLY A 69 5.30 3.59 -20.29
CA GLY A 69 5.93 4.88 -20.52
C GLY A 69 5.37 5.99 -19.63
N VAL A 70 5.05 5.69 -18.37
CA VAL A 70 4.41 6.62 -17.42
C VAL A 70 5.29 6.88 -16.20
N ASN A 71 5.13 8.06 -15.60
CA ASN A 71 5.78 8.39 -14.35
C ASN A 71 5.19 7.58 -13.19
N ALA A 72 6.02 7.26 -12.20
CA ALA A 72 5.58 6.60 -11.00
C ALA A 72 6.08 7.33 -9.74
N PHE A 73 5.22 7.44 -8.74
CA PHE A 73 5.56 7.92 -7.42
C PHE A 73 5.40 6.84 -6.37
N TYR A 74 6.43 6.68 -5.58
CA TYR A 74 6.47 5.75 -4.46
C TYR A 74 6.44 6.55 -3.16
N THR A 75 5.35 6.43 -2.42
CA THR A 75 5.23 7.10 -1.13
C THR A 75 5.96 6.33 -0.02
N ARG A 76 6.13 7.00 1.09
CA ARG A 76 6.49 6.43 2.38
C ARG A 76 5.50 6.95 3.41
N LEU A 77 4.74 6.05 4.00
CA LEU A 77 3.81 6.38 5.06
C LEU A 77 4.59 6.76 6.33
N SER A 78 4.09 7.75 7.06
CA SER A 78 4.68 8.23 8.32
C SER A 78 5.00 7.08 9.27
N GLY A 79 6.19 7.14 9.89
CA GLY A 79 6.72 6.11 10.78
C GLY A 79 7.36 4.90 10.07
N HIS A 80 7.14 4.72 8.76
CA HIS A 80 7.73 3.63 8.00
C HIS A 80 9.13 3.99 7.49
N GLY A 81 9.94 2.95 7.26
CA GLY A 81 11.33 3.15 6.83
C GLY A 81 12.27 3.63 7.94
N GLN A 82 11.78 3.76 9.14
CA GLN A 82 12.47 4.16 10.37
C GLN A 82 12.51 2.97 11.35
N ASP A 83 12.69 3.26 12.63
CA ASP A 83 12.65 2.25 13.70
C ASP A 83 11.22 1.90 14.14
N GLY A 84 11.11 0.99 15.12
CA GLY A 84 9.82 0.53 15.66
C GLY A 84 9.12 1.59 16.51
N GLU A 85 9.84 2.54 17.07
CA GLU A 85 9.27 3.64 17.85
C GLU A 85 8.56 4.64 16.93
N ALA A 86 9.21 5.06 15.85
CA ALA A 86 8.61 5.92 14.84
C ALA A 86 7.33 5.29 14.25
N LEU A 87 7.38 3.97 13.92
CA LEU A 87 6.20 3.24 13.44
C LEU A 87 5.07 3.22 14.48
N SER A 88 5.42 3.11 15.77
CA SER A 88 4.45 3.04 16.88
C SER A 88 3.80 4.38 17.21
N ASN A 89 4.45 5.48 16.85
CA ASN A 89 3.96 6.83 17.08
C ASN A 89 3.13 7.36 15.90
N ALA A 90 3.24 6.75 14.71
CA ALA A 90 2.44 7.11 13.55
C ALA A 90 0.95 6.79 13.75
N THR A 91 0.10 7.66 13.25
CA THR A 91 -1.35 7.52 13.35
C THR A 91 -1.98 7.29 11.97
N PHE A 92 -3.21 6.77 11.96
CA PHE A 92 -3.98 6.68 10.70
C PHE A 92 -4.21 8.05 10.05
N LYS A 93 -4.34 9.13 10.86
CA LYS A 93 -4.46 10.49 10.33
C LYS A 93 -3.22 10.91 9.55
N ASP A 94 -2.04 10.55 10.01
CA ASP A 94 -0.79 10.83 9.29
C ASP A 94 -0.78 10.07 7.95
N TRP A 95 -1.15 8.78 7.93
CA TRP A 95 -1.23 8.00 6.69
C TRP A 95 -2.26 8.54 5.69
N ILE A 96 -3.36 9.13 6.17
CA ILE A 96 -4.32 9.86 5.31
C ILE A 96 -3.66 11.08 4.68
N LEU A 97 -2.87 11.84 5.44
CA LEU A 97 -2.16 13.01 4.91
C LEU A 97 -1.08 12.60 3.89
N ASP A 98 -0.30 11.58 4.21
CA ASP A 98 0.71 11.02 3.28
C ASP A 98 0.09 10.52 1.98
N THR A 99 -1.07 9.85 2.06
CA THR A 99 -1.76 9.34 0.86
C THR A 99 -2.37 10.47 0.04
N LYS A 100 -2.91 11.52 0.67
CA LYS A 100 -3.37 12.72 -0.04
C LYS A 100 -2.20 13.46 -0.71
N GLU A 101 -1.08 13.58 -0.03
CA GLU A 101 0.17 14.10 -0.61
C GLU A 101 0.56 13.28 -1.84
N ALA A 102 0.58 11.94 -1.71
CA ALA A 102 0.94 11.04 -2.80
C ALA A 102 0.02 11.19 -4.01
N ILE A 103 -1.29 11.28 -3.81
CA ILE A 103 -2.26 11.53 -4.89
C ILE A 103 -1.98 12.87 -5.56
N SER A 104 -1.76 13.95 -4.76
CA SER A 104 -1.45 15.27 -5.30
C SER A 104 -0.15 15.29 -6.12
N ILE A 105 0.87 14.53 -5.70
CA ILE A 105 2.10 14.33 -6.46
C ILE A 105 1.78 13.59 -7.77
N GLY A 106 0.97 12.52 -7.71
CA GLY A 106 0.49 11.80 -8.89
C GLY A 106 -0.16 12.71 -9.91
N GLU A 107 -1.04 13.60 -9.48
CA GLU A 107 -1.72 14.60 -10.32
C GLU A 107 -0.77 15.63 -10.96
N VAL A 108 0.34 15.92 -10.30
CA VAL A 108 1.38 16.81 -10.84
C VAL A 108 2.21 16.12 -11.91
N ILE A 109 2.57 14.85 -11.71
CA ILE A 109 3.44 14.10 -12.63
C ILE A 109 2.67 13.32 -13.71
N GLY A 110 1.33 13.20 -13.60
CA GLY A 110 0.43 12.59 -14.59
C GLY A 110 -0.88 13.36 -14.69
N ASN A 111 -1.58 13.29 -15.84
CA ASN A 111 -2.90 13.89 -15.99
C ASN A 111 -3.95 13.10 -15.20
N ASP A 112 -3.88 11.78 -15.33
CA ASP A 112 -4.69 10.82 -14.60
C ASP A 112 -3.81 9.97 -13.67
N VAL A 113 -4.41 9.41 -12.63
CA VAL A 113 -3.68 8.67 -11.59
C VAL A 113 -4.23 7.25 -11.46
N ILE A 114 -3.34 6.26 -11.55
CA ILE A 114 -3.61 4.90 -11.09
C ILE A 114 -3.04 4.76 -9.68
N LEU A 115 -3.88 4.37 -8.72
CA LEU A 115 -3.42 4.03 -7.38
C LEU A 115 -3.15 2.53 -7.28
N ILE A 116 -1.98 2.17 -6.75
CA ILE A 116 -1.66 0.80 -6.39
C ILE A 116 -1.44 0.76 -4.89
N GLY A 117 -2.18 -0.07 -4.19
CA GLY A 117 -2.03 -0.28 -2.75
C GLY A 117 -1.60 -1.70 -2.42
N SER A 118 -0.79 -1.85 -1.38
CA SER A 118 -0.51 -3.15 -0.77
C SER A 118 -1.02 -3.20 0.66
N SER A 119 -1.68 -4.29 1.03
CA SER A 119 -2.12 -4.59 2.40
C SER A 119 -2.84 -3.40 3.07
N THR A 120 -2.25 -2.80 4.11
CA THR A 120 -2.79 -1.61 4.80
C THR A 120 -2.85 -0.38 3.88
N GLY A 121 -1.95 -0.24 2.91
CA GLY A 121 -2.04 0.81 1.90
C GLY A 121 -3.38 0.76 1.13
N CYS A 122 -3.93 -0.43 0.89
CA CYS A 122 -5.25 -0.58 0.27
C CYS A 122 -6.36 0.00 1.15
N SER A 123 -6.35 -0.25 2.46
CA SER A 123 -7.38 0.30 3.36
C SER A 123 -7.29 1.81 3.49
N VAL A 124 -6.06 2.38 3.51
CA VAL A 124 -5.88 3.84 3.51
C VAL A 124 -6.42 4.45 2.22
N ILE A 125 -6.03 3.94 1.05
CA ILE A 125 -6.56 4.37 -0.25
C ILE A 125 -8.09 4.28 -0.24
N HIS A 126 -8.65 3.12 0.13
CA HIS A 126 -10.08 2.87 0.05
C HIS A 126 -10.91 3.87 0.86
N SER A 127 -10.40 4.31 2.01
CA SER A 127 -11.05 5.31 2.86
C SER A 127 -11.12 6.71 2.23
N LEU A 128 -10.36 6.98 1.16
CA LEU A 128 -10.29 8.28 0.47
C LEU A 128 -11.00 8.30 -0.88
N LEU A 129 -11.30 7.13 -1.48
CA LEU A 129 -11.72 7.05 -2.89
C LEU A 129 -13.01 7.77 -3.23
N GLU A 130 -13.95 7.89 -2.30
CA GLU A 130 -15.25 8.53 -2.53
C GLU A 130 -15.13 9.96 -3.10
N ASN A 131 -14.03 10.66 -2.80
CA ASN A 131 -13.83 12.06 -3.12
C ASN A 131 -12.69 12.31 -4.13
N GLN A 132 -12.15 11.26 -4.78
CA GLN A 132 -11.05 11.40 -5.74
C GLN A 132 -11.59 11.52 -7.17
N LYS A 133 -11.28 12.63 -7.86
CA LYS A 133 -11.77 12.92 -9.21
C LYS A 133 -10.81 12.47 -10.31
N ASN A 134 -9.50 12.57 -10.05
CA ASN A 134 -8.45 12.31 -11.04
C ASN A 134 -7.85 10.90 -10.91
N VAL A 135 -8.38 10.09 -9.97
CA VAL A 135 -8.02 8.67 -9.86
C VAL A 135 -8.91 7.89 -10.82
N THR A 136 -8.32 7.34 -11.86
CA THR A 136 -9.05 6.65 -12.94
C THR A 136 -9.17 5.16 -12.69
N SER A 137 -8.25 4.56 -11.94
CA SER A 137 -8.33 3.15 -11.56
C SER A 137 -7.51 2.83 -10.31
N VAL A 138 -7.82 1.70 -9.67
CA VAL A 138 -7.15 1.25 -8.44
C VAL A 138 -6.80 -0.22 -8.52
N ILE A 139 -5.58 -0.55 -8.09
CA ILE A 139 -5.11 -1.93 -7.97
C ILE A 139 -4.80 -2.22 -6.50
N TYR A 140 -5.45 -3.21 -5.93
CA TYR A 140 -5.23 -3.67 -4.57
C TYR A 140 -4.52 -5.01 -4.55
N VAL A 141 -3.37 -5.04 -3.86
CA VAL A 141 -2.57 -6.25 -3.65
C VAL A 141 -2.71 -6.67 -2.18
N SER A 142 -3.26 -7.86 -1.94
CA SER A 142 -3.48 -8.41 -0.59
C SER A 142 -4.16 -7.46 0.39
N PRO A 143 -5.30 -6.84 0.03
CA PRO A 143 -5.89 -5.74 0.77
C PRO A 143 -6.26 -6.11 2.20
N ASN A 144 -5.89 -5.27 3.15
CA ASN A 144 -6.23 -5.43 4.55
C ASN A 144 -7.58 -4.76 4.88
N PHE A 145 -8.67 -5.49 4.76
CA PHE A 145 -10.01 -5.06 5.21
C PHE A 145 -10.45 -5.75 6.51
N GLY A 146 -9.57 -6.53 7.12
CA GLY A 146 -9.79 -7.18 8.41
C GLY A 146 -8.70 -8.17 8.74
N PRO A 147 -8.44 -8.43 10.02
CA PRO A 147 -7.45 -9.40 10.43
C PRO A 147 -7.96 -10.84 10.19
N ARG A 148 -7.07 -11.75 9.77
CA ARG A 148 -7.36 -13.19 9.73
C ARG A 148 -7.50 -13.76 11.13
N SER A 149 -6.63 -13.32 12.05
CA SER A 149 -6.59 -13.82 13.42
C SER A 149 -7.81 -13.34 14.23
N TYR A 150 -8.45 -14.26 14.95
CA TYR A 150 -9.52 -13.94 15.88
C TYR A 150 -9.08 -12.92 16.94
N LYS A 151 -7.84 -13.02 17.43
CA LYS A 151 -7.28 -12.07 18.40
C LYS A 151 -7.23 -10.63 17.86
N GLY A 152 -7.07 -10.44 16.57
CA GLY A 152 -7.06 -9.11 15.94
C GLY A 152 -8.41 -8.38 16.05
N HIS A 153 -9.51 -9.10 16.22
CA HIS A 153 -10.82 -8.49 16.40
C HIS A 153 -10.97 -7.76 17.73
N PHE A 154 -10.22 -8.16 18.77
CA PHE A 154 -10.23 -7.47 20.07
C PHE A 154 -9.69 -6.03 20.00
N LEU A 155 -8.88 -5.69 18.98
CA LEU A 155 -8.45 -4.31 18.73
C LEU A 155 -9.64 -3.34 18.53
N ARG A 156 -10.82 -3.84 18.14
CA ARG A 156 -12.03 -3.04 17.92
C ARG A 156 -12.86 -2.80 19.19
N ALA A 157 -12.54 -3.49 20.29
CA ALA A 157 -13.32 -3.38 21.52
C ALA A 157 -13.10 -2.00 22.17
N PRO A 158 -14.14 -1.44 22.84
CA PRO A 158 -13.98 -0.27 23.67
C PRO A 158 -12.85 -0.45 24.71
N GLY A 159 -12.02 0.56 24.90
CA GLY A 159 -10.89 0.46 25.85
C GLY A 159 -9.73 -0.42 25.39
N ALA A 160 -9.71 -0.91 24.15
CA ALA A 160 -8.67 -1.79 23.62
C ALA A 160 -7.23 -1.31 23.91
N LYS A 161 -7.00 0.00 23.90
CA LYS A 161 -5.68 0.59 24.18
C LYS A 161 -5.11 0.18 25.54
N TRP A 162 -5.97 -0.13 26.51
CA TRP A 162 -5.58 -0.49 27.86
C TRP A 162 -5.29 -1.98 28.03
N PHE A 163 -6.05 -2.86 27.40
CA PHE A 163 -5.94 -4.30 27.64
C PHE A 163 -5.28 -5.07 26.48
N ILE A 164 -5.22 -4.54 25.27
CA ILE A 164 -4.58 -5.24 24.14
C ILE A 164 -3.11 -5.56 24.38
N PRO A 165 -2.28 -4.67 24.98
CA PRO A 165 -0.91 -5.05 25.33
C PRO A 165 -0.81 -6.24 26.29
N LEU A 166 -1.83 -6.49 27.13
CA LEU A 166 -1.88 -7.66 28.00
C LEU A 166 -2.21 -8.95 27.25
N ILE A 167 -3.00 -8.86 26.15
CA ILE A 167 -3.43 -10.02 25.34
C ILE A 167 -2.40 -10.38 24.26
N LEU A 168 -1.85 -9.37 23.59
CA LEU A 168 -0.93 -9.54 22.45
C LEU A 168 0.54 -9.32 22.81
N GLY A 169 0.83 -8.92 24.07
CA GLY A 169 2.14 -8.42 24.47
C GLY A 169 2.31 -6.92 24.16
N SER A 170 3.27 -6.29 24.81
CA SER A 170 3.58 -4.86 24.61
C SER A 170 4.27 -4.59 23.26
N GLU A 171 4.86 -5.62 22.67
CA GLU A 171 5.65 -5.57 21.46
C GLU A 171 5.24 -6.67 20.48
N GLN A 172 5.34 -6.37 19.20
CA GLN A 172 5.14 -7.30 18.10
C GLN A 172 6.45 -7.44 17.33
N SER A 173 6.72 -8.66 16.87
CA SER A 173 7.85 -8.91 15.98
C SER A 173 7.57 -10.08 15.06
N PHE A 174 8.28 -10.12 13.94
CA PHE A 174 8.31 -11.26 13.04
C PHE A 174 9.72 -11.52 12.52
N THR A 175 10.00 -12.76 12.17
CA THR A 175 11.29 -13.16 11.61
C THR A 175 11.31 -12.83 10.11
N PRO A 176 12.24 -11.99 9.65
CA PRO A 176 12.39 -11.70 8.23
C PRO A 176 12.87 -12.95 7.47
N LYS A 177 12.42 -13.11 6.22
CA LYS A 177 12.73 -14.27 5.38
C LYS A 177 14.09 -14.17 4.68
N SER A 178 14.60 -12.95 4.58
CA SER A 178 15.88 -12.64 3.93
C SER A 178 16.47 -11.36 4.51
N PRO A 179 17.77 -11.08 4.30
CA PRO A 179 18.38 -9.80 4.65
C PRO A 179 17.65 -8.61 4.00
N GLU A 180 17.21 -8.76 2.75
CA GLU A 180 16.46 -7.72 2.04
C GLU A 180 15.09 -7.45 2.68
N HIS A 181 14.37 -8.50 3.09
CA HIS A 181 13.12 -8.37 3.86
C HIS A 181 13.37 -7.61 5.17
N SER A 182 14.46 -7.93 5.90
CA SER A 182 14.83 -7.21 7.13
C SER A 182 15.16 -5.74 6.89
N ARG A 183 15.84 -5.43 5.79
CA ARG A 183 16.21 -4.06 5.42
C ARG A 183 14.99 -3.21 5.09
N CYS A 184 14.00 -3.79 4.44
CA CYS A 184 12.86 -3.08 3.86
C CYS A 184 11.63 -3.05 4.75
N TRP A 185 11.57 -3.85 5.81
CA TRP A 185 10.45 -3.86 6.78
C TRP A 185 10.92 -3.49 8.19
N THR A 186 10.04 -2.86 8.95
CA THR A 186 10.22 -2.67 10.40
C THR A 186 9.72 -3.93 11.08
N THR A 187 10.65 -4.79 11.50
CA THR A 187 10.37 -6.16 11.96
C THR A 187 10.01 -6.25 13.44
N ARG A 188 10.18 -5.15 14.20
CA ARG A 188 9.90 -5.05 15.64
C ARG A 188 9.32 -3.68 15.97
N TYR A 189 8.17 -3.64 16.65
CA TYR A 189 7.45 -2.42 16.98
C TYR A 189 6.50 -2.64 18.16
N SER A 190 6.11 -1.55 18.84
CA SER A 190 5.11 -1.64 19.92
C SER A 190 3.74 -2.04 19.37
N THR A 191 3.00 -2.84 20.14
CA THR A 191 1.60 -3.20 19.85
C THR A 191 0.72 -1.96 19.60
N LYS A 192 1.12 -0.78 20.07
CA LYS A 192 0.43 0.50 19.79
C LYS A 192 0.30 0.78 18.30
N ALA A 193 1.29 0.39 17.47
CA ALA A 193 1.25 0.60 16.02
C ALA A 193 0.02 -0.05 15.35
N LEU A 194 -0.50 -1.13 15.92
CA LEU A 194 -1.68 -1.83 15.40
C LEU A 194 -2.97 -1.01 15.49
N PHE A 195 -3.02 0.04 16.31
CA PHE A 195 -4.21 0.90 16.39
C PHE A 195 -4.39 1.75 15.14
N ALA A 196 -3.30 2.25 14.54
CA ALA A 196 -3.38 2.94 13.27
C ALA A 196 -3.87 2.00 12.14
N VAL A 197 -3.42 0.74 12.12
CA VAL A 197 -3.92 -0.30 11.20
C VAL A 197 -5.41 -0.55 11.42
N LYS A 198 -5.83 -0.73 12.67
CA LYS A 198 -7.25 -0.91 13.03
C LYS A 198 -8.10 0.26 12.54
N ASP A 199 -7.64 1.50 12.73
CA ASP A 199 -8.38 2.70 12.34
C ASP A 199 -8.49 2.80 10.81
N SER A 200 -7.44 2.43 10.04
CA SER A 200 -7.49 2.38 8.58
C SER A 200 -8.51 1.35 8.07
N VAL A 201 -8.53 0.15 8.67
CA VAL A 201 -9.49 -0.89 8.33
C VAL A 201 -10.92 -0.46 8.67
N ALA A 202 -11.12 0.21 9.81
CA ALA A 202 -12.42 0.72 10.21
C ALA A 202 -12.93 1.77 9.21
N ALA A 203 -12.10 2.74 8.85
CA ALA A 203 -12.44 3.77 7.88
C ALA A 203 -12.77 3.18 6.50
N ALA A 204 -11.96 2.23 6.01
CA ALA A 204 -12.22 1.54 4.75
C ALA A 204 -13.56 0.75 4.78
N THR A 205 -13.88 0.12 5.91
CA THR A 205 -15.13 -0.65 6.07
C THR A 205 -16.38 0.25 6.11
N LEU A 206 -16.22 1.49 6.62
CA LEU A 206 -17.29 2.49 6.75
C LEU A 206 -17.45 3.37 5.50
N ALA A 207 -16.51 3.29 4.54
CA ALA A 207 -16.60 4.06 3.30
C ALA A 207 -17.91 3.77 2.54
N ASN A 208 -18.40 4.75 1.81
CA ASN A 208 -19.58 4.58 0.97
C ASN A 208 -19.21 3.87 -0.34
N HIS A 209 -19.16 2.54 -0.28
CA HIS A 209 -18.74 1.69 -1.40
C HIS A 209 -19.59 1.93 -2.66
N SER A 210 -20.86 2.28 -2.51
CA SER A 210 -21.78 2.52 -3.65
C SER A 210 -21.42 3.76 -4.48
N LYS A 211 -20.64 4.69 -3.91
CA LYS A 211 -20.15 5.87 -4.62
C LYS A 211 -18.83 5.63 -5.36
N ILE A 212 -18.12 4.55 -5.07
CA ILE A 212 -16.88 4.20 -5.75
C ILE A 212 -17.23 3.53 -7.08
N ARG A 213 -16.97 4.22 -8.21
CA ARG A 213 -17.36 3.79 -9.57
C ARG A 213 -16.19 3.48 -10.47
N ILE A 214 -14.97 3.78 -10.03
CA ILE A 214 -13.75 3.56 -10.80
C ILE A 214 -13.46 2.07 -10.97
N PRO A 215 -12.80 1.65 -12.07
CA PRO A 215 -12.32 0.29 -12.23
C PRO A 215 -11.35 -0.12 -11.12
N MET A 216 -11.51 -1.34 -10.61
CA MET A 216 -10.69 -1.86 -9.52
C MET A 216 -10.22 -3.28 -9.82
N LEU A 217 -8.93 -3.53 -9.61
CA LEU A 217 -8.35 -4.87 -9.60
C LEU A 217 -8.02 -5.28 -8.18
N PHE A 218 -8.53 -6.43 -7.75
CA PHE A 218 -8.19 -7.07 -6.50
C PHE A 218 -7.30 -8.28 -6.75
N TRP A 219 -6.05 -8.20 -6.34
CA TRP A 219 -5.05 -9.26 -6.47
C TRP A 219 -4.71 -9.81 -5.09
N PHE A 220 -5.26 -10.95 -4.69
CA PHE A 220 -5.04 -11.52 -3.36
C PHE A 220 -5.27 -13.02 -3.33
N SER A 221 -4.71 -13.69 -2.33
CA SER A 221 -4.91 -15.13 -2.10
C SER A 221 -6.07 -15.38 -1.15
N ASP A 222 -6.96 -16.31 -1.49
CA ASP A 222 -8.00 -16.79 -0.57
C ASP A 222 -7.40 -17.54 0.64
N TYR A 223 -6.15 -17.96 0.54
CA TYR A 223 -5.40 -18.65 1.59
C TYR A 223 -4.50 -17.72 2.40
N ASP A 224 -4.67 -16.40 2.28
CA ASP A 224 -3.93 -15.41 3.07
C ASP A 224 -4.07 -15.70 4.57
N LYS A 225 -2.91 -15.79 5.28
CA LYS A 225 -2.86 -16.12 6.71
C LYS A 225 -2.75 -14.88 7.61
N ILE A 226 -2.58 -13.71 7.03
CA ILE A 226 -2.39 -12.43 7.74
C ILE A 226 -3.69 -11.63 7.77
N VAL A 227 -4.30 -11.43 6.58
CA VAL A 227 -5.55 -10.67 6.44
C VAL A 227 -6.71 -11.57 5.99
N SER A 228 -7.92 -11.10 6.23
CA SER A 228 -9.14 -11.86 5.96
C SER A 228 -9.58 -11.71 4.50
N ALA A 229 -9.34 -12.74 3.69
CA ALA A 229 -9.89 -12.81 2.33
C ALA A 229 -11.43 -12.73 2.32
N LYS A 230 -12.10 -13.24 3.37
CA LYS A 230 -13.55 -13.11 3.54
C LYS A 230 -14.00 -11.66 3.67
N ASP A 231 -13.26 -10.83 4.43
CA ASP A 231 -13.58 -9.42 4.57
C ASP A 231 -13.30 -8.67 3.26
N THR A 232 -12.24 -9.01 2.53
CA THR A 232 -11.99 -8.51 1.19
C THR A 232 -13.15 -8.81 0.24
N ARG A 233 -13.62 -10.04 0.18
CA ARG A 233 -14.76 -10.42 -0.67
C ARG A 233 -16.06 -9.72 -0.25
N ARG A 234 -16.24 -9.45 1.06
CA ARG A 234 -17.37 -8.66 1.55
C ARG A 234 -17.31 -7.19 1.09
N ILE A 235 -16.14 -6.59 1.00
CA ILE A 235 -15.99 -5.25 0.43
C ILE A 235 -16.30 -5.30 -1.07
N ILE A 236 -15.73 -6.26 -1.81
CA ILE A 236 -15.98 -6.45 -3.25
C ILE A 236 -17.49 -6.57 -3.54
N SER A 237 -18.24 -7.32 -2.75
CA SER A 237 -19.70 -7.50 -2.95
C SER A 237 -20.51 -6.22 -2.77
N LYS A 238 -19.94 -5.17 -2.16
CA LYS A 238 -20.58 -3.86 -1.99
C LYS A 238 -20.18 -2.85 -3.06
N LEU A 239 -19.13 -3.14 -3.83
CA LEU A 239 -18.69 -2.34 -4.96
C LEU A 239 -19.56 -2.64 -6.20
N GLY A 240 -19.53 -1.75 -7.18
CA GLY A 240 -20.25 -1.94 -8.44
C GLY A 240 -19.64 -3.02 -9.34
N LYS A 241 -20.05 -3.04 -10.63
CA LYS A 241 -19.64 -4.05 -11.60
C LYS A 241 -18.20 -3.91 -12.13
N ASN A 242 -17.53 -2.79 -11.87
CA ASN A 242 -16.20 -2.50 -12.40
C ASN A 242 -15.08 -3.06 -11.51
N VAL A 243 -15.23 -4.30 -11.05
CA VAL A 243 -14.27 -4.98 -10.17
C VAL A 243 -13.84 -6.29 -10.78
N ASP A 244 -12.53 -6.40 -11.05
CA ASP A 244 -11.90 -7.66 -11.43
C ASP A 244 -11.14 -8.25 -10.24
N VAL A 245 -11.15 -9.59 -10.12
CA VAL A 245 -10.47 -10.32 -9.04
C VAL A 245 -9.50 -11.31 -9.64
N PHE A 246 -8.26 -11.27 -9.16
CA PHE A 246 -7.25 -12.26 -9.49
C PHE A 246 -6.73 -12.95 -8.21
N ASN A 247 -6.86 -14.28 -8.17
CA ASN A 247 -6.38 -15.13 -7.07
C ASN A 247 -5.15 -15.90 -7.55
N PRO A 248 -3.90 -15.50 -7.19
CA PRO A 248 -2.70 -16.16 -7.68
C PRO A 248 -2.48 -17.52 -7.02
N ILE A 249 -2.05 -18.50 -7.81
CA ILE A 249 -1.56 -19.79 -7.30
C ILE A 249 -0.10 -19.59 -6.87
N LEU A 250 0.16 -19.63 -5.57
CA LEU A 250 1.49 -19.46 -4.99
C LEU A 250 2.21 -20.80 -4.82
N SER A 251 3.49 -20.83 -5.19
CA SER A 251 4.37 -21.99 -5.05
C SER A 251 5.01 -22.08 -3.65
N SER A 252 5.84 -23.07 -3.42
CA SER A 252 6.65 -23.19 -2.20
C SER A 252 7.79 -22.18 -2.11
N LYS A 253 8.16 -21.57 -3.24
CA LYS A 253 9.19 -20.50 -3.30
C LYS A 253 8.63 -19.11 -2.99
N ASP A 254 7.31 -18.98 -2.95
CA ASP A 254 6.60 -17.74 -2.66
C ASP A 254 6.29 -17.63 -1.16
N ASP A 255 5.68 -16.51 -0.76
CA ASP A 255 5.34 -16.26 0.63
C ASP A 255 4.51 -17.38 1.28
N PRO A 256 5.03 -18.10 2.30
CA PRO A 256 4.30 -19.16 3.00
C PRO A 256 3.08 -18.65 3.78
N SER A 257 3.01 -17.35 4.10
CA SER A 257 1.82 -16.74 4.68
C SER A 257 0.73 -16.47 3.65
N LYS A 258 1.07 -16.57 2.35
CA LYS A 258 0.18 -16.26 1.22
C LYS A 258 -0.33 -14.81 1.21
N HIS A 259 0.37 -13.91 1.90
CA HIS A 259 0.06 -12.48 1.99
C HIS A 259 0.88 -11.66 1.00
N GLY A 260 2.20 -11.83 0.98
CA GLY A 260 3.06 -11.19 -0.01
C GLY A 260 2.94 -11.89 -1.35
N VAL A 261 1.94 -11.54 -2.17
CA VAL A 261 1.60 -12.27 -3.40
C VAL A 261 2.28 -11.75 -4.66
N LEU A 262 3.08 -10.68 -4.55
CA LEU A 262 3.85 -10.06 -5.63
C LEU A 262 5.19 -9.52 -5.11
N GLY A 263 6.12 -9.30 -6.03
CA GLY A 263 7.45 -8.71 -5.76
C GLY A 263 8.50 -9.76 -5.39
N ASP A 264 9.74 -9.45 -5.76
CA ASP A 264 10.86 -10.42 -5.69
C ASP A 264 11.25 -10.80 -4.27
N ILE A 265 11.00 -9.93 -3.29
CA ILE A 265 11.36 -10.18 -1.88
C ILE A 265 10.52 -11.31 -1.27
N LEU A 266 9.22 -11.35 -1.58
CA LEU A 266 8.29 -12.28 -0.95
C LEU A 266 7.75 -13.37 -1.88
N SER A 267 7.49 -13.04 -3.13
CA SER A 267 6.91 -14.00 -4.10
C SER A 267 7.53 -13.82 -5.49
N PRO A 268 8.84 -14.15 -5.64
CA PRO A 268 9.58 -13.93 -6.87
C PRO A 268 8.99 -14.67 -8.08
N THR A 269 8.33 -15.80 -7.88
CA THR A 269 7.73 -16.55 -8.99
C THR A 269 6.47 -15.86 -9.57
N LYS A 270 5.99 -14.79 -8.93
CA LYS A 270 4.79 -14.05 -9.34
C LYS A 270 5.08 -12.70 -9.97
N THR A 271 6.32 -12.24 -9.96
CA THR A 271 6.71 -10.92 -10.49
C THR A 271 6.34 -10.79 -11.96
N GLU A 272 6.79 -11.70 -12.83
CA GLU A 272 6.50 -11.64 -14.28
C GLU A 272 5.00 -11.76 -14.56
N GLN A 273 4.31 -12.70 -13.90
CA GLN A 273 2.85 -12.85 -14.03
C GLN A 273 2.12 -11.57 -13.58
N GLY A 274 2.58 -10.94 -12.47
CA GLY A 274 2.03 -9.71 -11.95
C GLY A 274 2.15 -8.56 -12.95
N VAL A 275 3.34 -8.35 -13.47
CA VAL A 275 3.58 -7.31 -14.49
C VAL A 275 2.66 -7.52 -15.69
N LYS A 276 2.65 -8.72 -16.27
CA LYS A 276 1.82 -9.03 -17.44
C LYS A 276 0.33 -8.78 -17.18
N LYS A 277 -0.20 -9.30 -16.08
CA LYS A 277 -1.62 -9.19 -15.75
C LYS A 277 -2.06 -7.78 -15.40
N ILE A 278 -1.23 -7.04 -14.68
CA ILE A 278 -1.50 -5.62 -14.37
C ILE A 278 -1.51 -4.80 -15.66
N LEU A 279 -0.55 -5.01 -16.57
CA LEU A 279 -0.51 -4.34 -17.86
C LEU A 279 -1.75 -4.65 -18.73
N GLU A 280 -2.13 -5.93 -18.82
CA GLU A 280 -3.33 -6.37 -19.54
C GLU A 280 -4.57 -5.67 -18.97
N TRP A 281 -4.67 -5.61 -17.64
CA TRP A 281 -5.82 -5.02 -16.95
C TRP A 281 -5.88 -3.50 -17.13
N ILE A 282 -4.76 -2.79 -16.98
CA ILE A 282 -4.70 -1.35 -17.21
C ILE A 282 -5.12 -1.02 -18.63
N LYS A 283 -4.57 -1.69 -19.65
CA LYS A 283 -4.91 -1.46 -21.07
C LYS A 283 -6.39 -1.69 -21.41
N LYS A 284 -7.08 -2.54 -20.64
CA LYS A 284 -8.51 -2.80 -20.81
C LYS A 284 -9.39 -1.73 -20.16
N ASN A 285 -8.90 -1.05 -19.13
CA ASN A 285 -9.69 -0.19 -18.24
C ASN A 285 -9.23 1.28 -18.20
N SER A 286 -8.26 1.64 -19.07
CA SER A 286 -7.75 3.01 -19.25
C SER A 286 -8.33 3.66 -20.48
#